data_5ff3d31af5363386cdd61a8fa21a08dd
#
_entry.id   5ff3d31af5363386cdd61a8fa21a08dd
#
_cell.length_a   1.000
_cell.length_b   1.000
_cell.length_c   1.000
_cell.angle_alpha   90.00
_cell.angle_beta   90.00
_cell.angle_gamma   90.00
#
_symmetry.space_group_name_H-M   'P 1'
#
loop_
_entity.id
_entity.type
_entity.pdbx_description
1 polymer ?
#
loop_
_entity_poly.entity_id
_entity_poly.type
_entity_poly.pdbx_seq_one_letter_code
_entity_poly.pdbx_strand_id
1 'polypeptide(L)'
;YPGVFRFDGKTWLLLRVAERPVQKQGVISFPVYNKEGKIEVLSFDENDPELDASDPRVIGYAGQNYLTTMSYLRLVSSEDGIHFKEEPDYPPIFGKGALEAFGIEDCRVATTADGYYLTFTEVSSVAVGVGLIHTRDWKNYTRHGMIFPPHNKDCALFEEKINGKYFALHRPSSPELGGNYIWLAESPDRLHWGNHRCVATTRPDSWDCARVGAGAAPIRTEEGWLEIYHGADYQKDRKS
;
A
#
# COMPACT_ATOMS: atom_id res chain seq x y z
N TYR A 1 1.42 -4.88 5.88
CA TYR A 1 2.03 -4.13 6.99
C TYR A 1 1.04 -3.05 7.44
N PRO A 2 0.68 -2.96 8.73
CA PRO A 2 -0.11 -1.87 9.25
C PRO A 2 0.74 -0.60 9.36
N GLY A 3 0.15 0.55 9.05
CA GLY A 3 0.68 1.83 9.49
C GLY A 3 0.49 1.95 11.01
N VAL A 4 1.56 2.30 11.74
CA VAL A 4 1.52 2.43 13.22
C VAL A 4 1.76 3.88 13.59
N PHE A 5 0.95 4.42 14.52
CA PHE A 5 1.11 5.81 14.98
C PHE A 5 0.48 6.03 16.36
N ARG A 6 0.81 7.17 16.98
CA ARG A 6 0.19 7.63 18.23
C ARG A 6 -0.79 8.76 17.92
N PHE A 7 -2.01 8.63 18.43
CA PHE A 7 -3.04 9.66 18.33
C PHE A 7 -3.97 9.58 19.55
N ASP A 8 -4.32 10.72 20.12
CA ASP A 8 -5.19 10.86 21.29
C ASP A 8 -4.85 9.90 22.45
N GLY A 9 -3.54 9.84 22.79
CA GLY A 9 -3.02 9.02 23.89
C GLY A 9 -2.96 7.51 23.63
N LYS A 10 -3.54 7.03 22.54
CA LYS A 10 -3.60 5.61 22.16
C LYS A 10 -2.56 5.24 21.10
N THR A 11 -2.29 3.94 20.97
CA THR A 11 -1.60 3.36 19.82
C THR A 11 -2.62 2.95 18.77
N TRP A 12 -2.42 3.37 17.53
CA TRP A 12 -3.32 3.10 16.42
C TRP A 12 -2.61 2.28 15.35
N LEU A 13 -3.38 1.40 14.72
CA LEU A 13 -2.96 0.71 13.50
C LEU A 13 -3.91 1.08 12.36
N LEU A 14 -3.33 1.41 11.22
CA LEU A 14 -4.05 1.50 9.96
C LEU A 14 -3.82 0.20 9.19
N LEU A 15 -4.82 -0.67 9.23
CA LEU A 15 -4.75 -2.01 8.67
C LEU A 15 -5.20 -2.00 7.21
N ARG A 16 -4.50 -2.76 6.35
CA ARG A 16 -5.06 -3.19 5.07
C ARG A 16 -6.07 -4.32 5.34
N VAL A 17 -7.28 -4.13 4.86
CA VAL A 17 -8.31 -5.17 4.78
C VAL A 17 -8.47 -5.53 3.32
N ALA A 18 -8.43 -6.82 3.01
CA ALA A 18 -8.67 -7.34 1.66
C ALA A 18 -9.88 -8.26 1.72
N GLU A 19 -10.97 -7.85 1.10
CA GLU A 19 -12.20 -8.63 1.06
C GLU A 19 -12.35 -9.34 -0.27
N ARG A 20 -12.76 -10.59 -0.20
CA ARG A 20 -13.08 -11.42 -1.35
C ARG A 20 -14.55 -11.84 -1.28
N PRO A 21 -15.32 -11.74 -2.38
CA PRO A 21 -16.67 -12.26 -2.42
C PRO A 21 -16.71 -13.76 -2.15
N VAL A 22 -17.76 -14.21 -1.46
CA VAL A 22 -18.01 -15.64 -1.31
C VAL A 22 -18.27 -16.24 -2.70
N GLN A 23 -17.44 -17.22 -3.08
CA GLN A 23 -17.60 -17.92 -4.35
C GLN A 23 -18.69 -18.98 -4.23
N LYS A 24 -19.46 -19.18 -5.30
CA LYS A 24 -20.48 -20.23 -5.42
C LYS A 24 -20.07 -21.18 -6.55
N GLN A 25 -20.46 -22.43 -6.46
CA GLN A 25 -20.20 -23.41 -7.52
C GLN A 25 -20.81 -22.93 -8.86
N GLY A 26 -20.05 -22.99 -9.93
CA GLY A 26 -20.47 -22.56 -11.26
C GLY A 26 -20.47 -21.05 -11.49
N VAL A 27 -20.01 -20.24 -10.52
CA VAL A 27 -20.05 -18.79 -10.59
C VAL A 27 -18.72 -18.20 -10.13
N ILE A 28 -18.15 -17.33 -10.95
CA ILE A 28 -16.98 -16.51 -10.58
C ILE A 28 -17.46 -15.13 -10.17
N SER A 29 -17.05 -14.69 -8.97
CA SER A 29 -17.43 -13.40 -8.42
C SER A 29 -16.19 -12.58 -8.06
N PHE A 30 -16.23 -11.28 -8.36
CA PHE A 30 -15.15 -10.34 -8.00
C PHE A 30 -15.72 -8.95 -7.63
N PRO A 31 -15.01 -8.19 -6.78
CA PRO A 31 -15.48 -6.89 -6.32
C PRO A 31 -15.05 -5.78 -7.28
N VAL A 32 -15.89 -4.77 -7.43
CA VAL A 32 -15.59 -3.53 -8.17
C VAL A 32 -16.11 -2.32 -7.39
N TYR A 33 -15.60 -1.13 -7.68
CA TYR A 33 -16.27 0.09 -7.25
C TYR A 33 -17.34 0.47 -8.28
N ASN A 34 -18.56 0.72 -7.82
CA ASN A 34 -19.61 1.27 -8.64
C ASN A 34 -19.41 2.79 -8.85
N LYS A 35 -20.30 3.41 -9.63
CA LYS A 35 -20.25 4.85 -9.93
C LYS A 35 -20.33 5.76 -8.69
N GLU A 36 -20.86 5.24 -7.58
CA GLU A 36 -20.98 5.95 -6.32
C GLU A 36 -19.75 5.75 -5.42
N GLY A 37 -18.74 4.95 -5.85
CA GLY A 37 -17.56 4.59 -5.09
C GLY A 37 -17.81 3.57 -3.99
N LYS A 38 -18.92 2.81 -4.07
CA LYS A 38 -19.24 1.70 -3.18
C LYS A 38 -18.78 0.39 -3.79
N ILE A 39 -18.40 -0.56 -2.95
CA ILE A 39 -18.05 -1.92 -3.40
C ILE A 39 -19.32 -2.63 -3.86
N GLU A 40 -19.28 -3.15 -5.07
CA GLU A 40 -20.28 -3.99 -5.71
C GLU A 40 -19.63 -5.32 -6.10
N VAL A 41 -20.38 -6.40 -6.07
CA VAL A 41 -19.92 -7.74 -6.49
C VAL A 41 -20.52 -8.07 -7.84
N LEU A 42 -19.65 -8.21 -8.84
CA LEU A 42 -20.04 -8.76 -10.14
C LEU A 42 -19.92 -10.29 -10.10
N SER A 43 -20.83 -10.98 -10.77
CA SER A 43 -20.88 -12.45 -10.78
C SER A 43 -21.24 -12.94 -12.19
N PHE A 44 -20.47 -13.92 -12.68
CA PHE A 44 -20.60 -14.47 -14.04
C PHE A 44 -20.60 -16.00 -13.98
N ASP A 45 -21.19 -16.64 -14.98
CA ASP A 45 -21.07 -18.09 -15.16
C ASP A 45 -19.60 -18.46 -15.38
N GLU A 46 -19.11 -19.50 -14.71
CA GLU A 46 -17.70 -19.94 -14.84
C GLU A 46 -17.34 -20.41 -16.26
N ASN A 47 -18.35 -20.73 -17.08
CA ASN A 47 -18.20 -21.13 -18.48
C ASN A 47 -18.41 -19.97 -19.47
N ASP A 48 -18.56 -18.74 -19.00
CA ASP A 48 -18.68 -17.58 -19.89
C ASP A 48 -17.43 -17.47 -20.76
N PRO A 49 -17.56 -17.46 -22.10
CA PRO A 49 -16.43 -17.46 -23.03
C PRO A 49 -15.57 -16.18 -22.96
N GLU A 50 -16.09 -15.09 -22.41
CA GLU A 50 -15.34 -13.85 -22.20
C GLU A 50 -14.61 -13.81 -20.85
N LEU A 51 -14.78 -14.85 -20.01
CA LEU A 51 -14.19 -14.91 -18.68
C LEU A 51 -12.86 -15.70 -18.70
N ASP A 52 -11.78 -15.09 -18.21
CA ASP A 52 -10.51 -15.74 -17.92
C ASP A 52 -10.24 -15.69 -16.41
N ALA A 53 -10.31 -16.88 -15.77
CA ALA A 53 -10.05 -17.06 -14.35
C ALA A 53 -8.82 -17.96 -14.10
N SER A 54 -7.87 -18.00 -15.02
CA SER A 54 -6.66 -18.82 -14.96
C SER A 54 -5.69 -18.36 -13.86
N ASP A 55 -5.64 -17.06 -13.54
CA ASP A 55 -4.91 -16.53 -12.38
C ASP A 55 -5.86 -16.38 -11.17
N PRO A 56 -5.55 -16.98 -10.01
CA PRO A 56 -6.41 -16.88 -8.82
C PRO A 56 -6.53 -15.48 -8.23
N ARG A 57 -5.73 -14.52 -8.69
CA ARG A 57 -5.72 -13.12 -8.21
C ARG A 57 -6.34 -12.15 -9.20
N VAL A 58 -6.37 -12.49 -10.48
CA VAL A 58 -6.79 -11.62 -11.57
C VAL A 58 -7.85 -12.33 -12.41
N ILE A 59 -8.96 -11.67 -12.63
CA ILE A 59 -10.03 -12.12 -13.52
C ILE A 59 -10.02 -11.23 -14.76
N GLY A 60 -9.81 -11.84 -15.93
CA GLY A 60 -10.08 -11.21 -17.22
C GLY A 60 -11.56 -11.31 -17.54
N TYR A 61 -12.21 -10.22 -17.96
CA TYR A 61 -13.57 -10.21 -18.46
C TYR A 61 -13.76 -9.10 -19.49
N ALA A 62 -14.30 -9.46 -20.67
CA ALA A 62 -14.56 -8.52 -21.76
C ALA A 62 -13.33 -7.62 -22.10
N GLY A 63 -12.14 -8.21 -22.11
CA GLY A 63 -10.87 -7.51 -22.41
C GLY A 63 -10.33 -6.61 -21.31
N GLN A 64 -10.91 -6.63 -20.10
CA GLN A 64 -10.43 -5.91 -18.92
C GLN A 64 -10.01 -6.86 -17.82
N ASN A 65 -9.02 -6.45 -17.02
CA ASN A 65 -8.58 -7.20 -15.85
C ASN A 65 -9.18 -6.64 -14.58
N TYR A 66 -9.57 -7.52 -13.64
CA TYR A 66 -10.10 -7.21 -12.33
C TYR A 66 -9.35 -8.00 -11.27
N LEU A 67 -9.27 -7.48 -10.06
CA LEU A 67 -8.73 -8.26 -8.93
C LEU A 67 -9.83 -9.08 -8.26
N THR A 68 -9.46 -10.28 -7.78
CA THR A 68 -10.38 -11.14 -7.02
C THR A 68 -10.68 -10.62 -5.62
N THR A 69 -9.95 -9.60 -5.17
CA THR A 69 -10.11 -8.95 -3.86
C THR A 69 -10.15 -7.45 -4.00
N MET A 70 -10.89 -6.78 -3.10
CA MET A 70 -10.85 -5.32 -2.93
C MET A 70 -10.14 -4.98 -1.62
N SER A 71 -9.10 -4.16 -1.72
CA SER A 71 -8.36 -3.71 -0.55
C SER A 71 -8.74 -2.28 -0.16
N TYR A 72 -8.87 -2.06 1.15
CA TYR A 72 -9.10 -0.76 1.75
C TYR A 72 -8.42 -0.67 3.12
N LEU A 73 -8.42 0.51 3.75
CA LEU A 73 -7.74 0.72 5.02
C LEU A 73 -8.75 0.91 6.16
N ARG A 74 -8.47 0.30 7.31
CA ARG A 74 -9.30 0.37 8.52
C ARG A 74 -8.47 0.70 9.74
N LEU A 75 -9.00 1.58 10.59
CA LEU A 75 -8.38 2.00 11.84
C LEU A 75 -8.81 1.09 12.99
N VAL A 76 -7.83 0.71 13.80
CA VAL A 76 -8.03 0.09 15.11
C VAL A 76 -7.14 0.77 16.14
N SER A 77 -7.58 0.83 17.39
CA SER A 77 -6.83 1.48 18.47
C SER A 77 -6.59 0.56 19.65
N SER A 78 -5.57 0.89 20.46
CA SER A 78 -5.22 0.18 21.67
C SER A 78 -4.72 1.16 22.73
N GLU A 79 -5.08 0.94 23.98
CA GLU A 79 -4.57 1.68 25.14
C GLU A 79 -3.26 1.09 25.65
N ASP A 80 -3.09 -0.23 25.52
CA ASP A 80 -1.93 -0.98 26.03
C ASP A 80 -0.91 -1.39 24.94
N GLY A 81 -1.23 -1.16 23.66
CA GLY A 81 -0.41 -1.54 22.52
C GLY A 81 -0.45 -3.05 22.17
N ILE A 82 -1.31 -3.82 22.83
CA ILE A 82 -1.45 -5.27 22.67
C ILE A 82 -2.86 -5.64 22.21
N HIS A 83 -3.88 -5.13 22.89
CA HIS A 83 -5.28 -5.42 22.59
C HIS A 83 -5.88 -4.30 21.75
N PHE A 84 -6.15 -4.59 20.49
CA PHE A 84 -6.71 -3.64 19.54
C PHE A 84 -8.20 -3.88 19.32
N LYS A 85 -8.94 -2.78 19.17
CA LYS A 85 -10.38 -2.79 18.85
C LYS A 85 -10.68 -1.86 17.68
N GLU A 86 -11.75 -2.16 16.96
CA GLU A 86 -12.28 -1.25 15.93
C GLU A 86 -12.82 0.03 16.57
N GLU A 87 -12.69 1.14 15.85
CA GLU A 87 -13.18 2.44 16.27
C GLU A 87 -14.26 2.91 15.27
N PRO A 88 -15.56 2.72 15.61
CA PRO A 88 -16.66 2.96 14.67
C PRO A 88 -16.80 4.43 14.25
N ASP A 89 -16.27 5.38 15.03
CA ASP A 89 -16.28 6.80 14.71
C ASP A 89 -15.27 7.18 13.60
N TYR A 90 -14.44 6.22 13.18
CA TYR A 90 -13.42 6.38 12.15
C TYR A 90 -13.72 5.45 10.98
N PRO A 91 -14.42 5.93 9.94
CA PRO A 91 -14.84 5.09 8.83
C PRO A 91 -13.64 4.56 8.03
N PRO A 92 -13.78 3.40 7.37
CA PRO A 92 -12.74 2.88 6.48
C PRO A 92 -12.39 3.86 5.37
N ILE A 93 -11.12 3.84 4.96
CA ILE A 93 -10.63 4.63 3.83
C ILE A 93 -10.63 3.73 2.60
N PHE A 94 -11.54 3.98 1.69
CA PHE A 94 -11.66 3.26 0.41
C PHE A 94 -10.84 3.93 -0.69
N GLY A 95 -10.53 3.18 -1.75
CA GLY A 95 -9.97 3.72 -2.97
C GLY A 95 -10.92 4.75 -3.62
N LYS A 96 -10.35 5.72 -4.33
CA LYS A 96 -11.10 6.81 -4.97
C LYS A 96 -10.49 7.21 -6.32
N GLY A 97 -11.32 7.18 -7.35
CA GLY A 97 -10.89 7.56 -8.70
C GLY A 97 -10.22 6.42 -9.49
N ALA A 98 -9.82 6.71 -10.71
CA ALA A 98 -9.38 5.70 -11.67
C ALA A 98 -8.09 4.98 -11.28
N LEU A 99 -7.16 5.66 -10.62
CA LEU A 99 -5.87 5.07 -10.20
C LEU A 99 -5.96 4.16 -8.97
N GLU A 100 -7.08 4.21 -8.24
CA GLU A 100 -7.36 3.39 -7.07
C GLU A 100 -8.54 2.43 -7.31
N ALA A 101 -8.88 2.17 -8.57
CA ALA A 101 -10.08 1.41 -8.98
C ALA A 101 -10.10 -0.04 -8.44
N PHE A 102 -8.93 -0.62 -8.16
CA PHE A 102 -8.80 -1.96 -7.56
C PHE A 102 -8.46 -1.91 -6.06
N GLY A 103 -8.62 -0.74 -5.44
CA GLY A 103 -8.37 -0.52 -4.02
C GLY A 103 -7.02 0.13 -3.73
N ILE A 104 -6.76 0.25 -2.42
CA ILE A 104 -5.55 0.83 -1.85
C ILE A 104 -4.92 -0.15 -0.86
N GLU A 105 -3.59 -0.25 -0.88
CA GLU A 105 -2.87 -1.31 -0.18
C GLU A 105 -1.71 -0.77 0.64
N ASP A 106 -1.28 -1.57 1.63
CA ASP A 106 0.03 -1.50 2.29
C ASP A 106 0.45 -0.09 2.73
N CYS A 107 -0.41 0.56 3.50
CA CYS A 107 -0.22 1.94 3.96
C CYS A 107 0.92 2.04 4.99
N ARG A 108 1.72 3.12 4.87
CA ARG A 108 2.65 3.59 5.90
C ARG A 108 2.19 4.94 6.40
N VAL A 109 2.41 5.18 7.68
CA VAL A 109 2.05 6.44 8.34
C VAL A 109 3.31 7.11 8.85
N ALA A 110 3.52 8.36 8.45
CA ALA A 110 4.54 9.24 9.01
C ALA A 110 3.86 10.31 9.86
N THR A 111 4.29 10.45 11.11
CA THR A 111 3.83 11.47 12.04
C THR A 111 4.70 12.70 11.92
N THR A 112 4.11 13.85 11.63
CA THR A 112 4.83 15.09 11.41
C THR A 112 4.26 16.23 12.26
N ALA A 113 4.92 17.36 12.32
CA ALA A 113 4.45 18.52 13.07
C ALA A 113 3.10 19.09 12.56
N ASP A 114 2.76 18.85 11.31
CA ASP A 114 1.53 19.33 10.66
C ASP A 114 0.45 18.25 10.48
N GLY A 115 0.63 17.07 11.07
CA GLY A 115 -0.32 15.96 11.04
C GLY A 115 0.29 14.66 10.56
N TYR A 116 -0.52 13.81 9.94
CA TYR A 116 -0.16 12.47 9.50
C TYR A 116 -0.16 12.39 7.98
N TYR A 117 0.91 11.85 7.43
CA TYR A 117 1.01 11.57 6.00
C TYR A 117 0.97 10.06 5.79
N LEU A 118 0.04 9.65 4.94
CA LEU A 118 -0.21 8.25 4.60
C LEU A 118 0.30 8.02 3.18
N THR A 119 1.29 7.19 3.02
CA THR A 119 1.67 6.64 1.72
C THR A 119 1.05 5.25 1.57
N PHE A 120 0.51 4.95 0.42
CA PHE A 120 -0.15 3.68 0.14
C PHE A 120 0.06 3.28 -1.32
N THR A 121 -0.12 2.01 -1.60
CA THR A 121 -0.08 1.52 -2.97
C THR A 121 -1.45 1.74 -3.62
N GLU A 122 -1.50 2.53 -4.69
CA GLU A 122 -2.64 2.67 -5.58
C GLU A 122 -2.65 1.53 -6.58
N VAL A 123 -3.79 0.84 -6.73
CA VAL A 123 -3.93 -0.29 -7.64
C VAL A 123 -5.07 -0.08 -8.63
N SER A 124 -4.75 -0.20 -9.91
CA SER A 124 -5.72 -0.08 -11.01
C SER A 124 -5.32 -0.95 -12.19
N SER A 125 -6.16 -1.01 -13.21
CA SER A 125 -5.88 -1.72 -14.46
C SER A 125 -4.71 -1.13 -15.25
N VAL A 126 -4.38 0.14 -15.03
CA VAL A 126 -3.30 0.82 -15.77
C VAL A 126 -2.01 0.91 -14.99
N ALA A 127 -2.06 0.77 -13.65
CA ALA A 127 -0.86 1.06 -12.86
C ALA A 127 -0.90 0.53 -11.43
N VAL A 128 0.29 0.35 -10.89
CA VAL A 128 0.59 0.20 -9.47
C VAL A 128 1.57 1.31 -9.10
N GLY A 129 1.12 2.30 -8.35
CA GLY A 129 1.92 3.46 -7.96
C GLY A 129 1.76 3.78 -6.47
N VAL A 130 2.30 4.90 -6.05
CA VAL A 130 2.22 5.34 -4.65
C VAL A 130 1.39 6.61 -4.56
N GLY A 131 0.29 6.55 -3.80
CA GLY A 131 -0.54 7.68 -3.44
C GLY A 131 -0.15 8.32 -2.11
N LEU A 132 -0.57 9.57 -1.93
CA LEU A 132 -0.36 10.33 -0.70
C LEU A 132 -1.67 10.91 -0.18
N ILE A 133 -1.94 10.67 1.11
CA ILE A 133 -3.03 11.31 1.86
C ILE A 133 -2.44 12.05 3.05
N HIS A 134 -3.04 13.19 3.39
CA HIS A 134 -2.76 13.93 4.62
C HIS A 134 -4.01 14.03 5.48
N THR A 135 -3.85 13.89 6.79
CA THR A 135 -4.89 14.12 7.79
C THR A 135 -4.32 14.68 9.09
N ARG A 136 -5.16 15.38 9.86
CA ARG A 136 -4.83 15.87 11.20
C ARG A 136 -5.67 15.21 12.28
N ASP A 137 -6.81 14.65 11.89
CA ASP A 137 -7.85 14.22 12.83
C ASP A 137 -8.40 12.82 12.54
N TRP A 138 -7.89 12.15 11.49
CA TRP A 138 -8.32 10.83 11.04
C TRP A 138 -9.81 10.73 10.66
N LYS A 139 -10.45 11.88 10.45
CA LYS A 139 -11.83 12.04 9.98
C LYS A 139 -11.91 12.78 8.65
N ASN A 140 -11.02 13.76 8.47
CA ASN A 140 -10.90 14.55 7.26
C ASN A 140 -9.59 14.27 6.55
N TYR A 141 -9.67 13.91 5.27
CA TYR A 141 -8.55 13.47 4.46
C TYR A 141 -8.35 14.35 3.24
N THR A 142 -7.14 14.87 3.07
CA THR A 142 -6.71 15.54 1.83
C THR A 142 -5.92 14.54 0.99
N ARG A 143 -6.42 14.20 -0.19
CA ARG A 143 -5.71 13.35 -1.17
C ARG A 143 -4.85 14.23 -2.06
N HIS A 144 -3.59 13.87 -2.19
CA HIS A 144 -2.63 14.58 -3.05
C HIS A 144 -2.39 13.87 -4.39
N GLY A 145 -2.99 12.68 -4.58
CA GLY A 145 -2.78 11.85 -5.77
C GLY A 145 -1.47 11.08 -5.73
N MET A 146 -1.08 10.59 -6.88
CA MET A 146 0.11 9.77 -7.08
C MET A 146 1.40 10.61 -6.94
N ILE A 147 2.30 10.19 -6.06
CA ILE A 147 3.60 10.84 -5.83
C ILE A 147 4.79 10.05 -6.40
N PHE A 148 4.65 8.74 -6.60
CA PHE A 148 5.61 7.94 -7.35
C PHE A 148 4.89 7.16 -8.44
N PRO A 149 5.32 7.33 -9.71
CA PRO A 149 4.70 6.68 -10.85
C PRO A 149 4.96 5.16 -10.89
N PRO A 150 4.22 4.43 -11.73
CA PRO A 150 4.35 2.98 -11.88
C PRO A 150 5.72 2.53 -12.41
N HIS A 151 6.17 1.30 -12.08
CA HIS A 151 5.64 0.49 -10.99
C HIS A 151 6.37 0.86 -9.71
N ASN A 152 5.68 1.28 -8.70
CA ASN A 152 6.28 1.69 -7.43
C ASN A 152 5.39 1.32 -6.26
N LYS A 153 5.99 1.01 -5.12
CA LYS A 153 5.32 0.67 -3.86
C LYS A 153 6.26 0.77 -2.65
N ASP A 154 5.80 0.33 -1.49
CA ASP A 154 6.57 0.29 -0.23
C ASP A 154 7.21 1.64 0.10
N CYS A 155 6.44 2.71 -0.04
CA CYS A 155 6.92 4.06 0.23
C CYS A 155 6.80 4.38 1.72
N ALA A 156 7.93 4.74 2.35
CA ALA A 156 8.00 5.18 3.73
C ALA A 156 8.62 6.57 3.81
N LEU A 157 7.85 7.55 4.32
CA LEU A 157 8.31 8.92 4.50
C LEU A 157 9.12 9.05 5.78
N PHE A 158 10.17 9.86 5.73
CA PHE A 158 10.83 10.34 6.95
C PHE A 158 9.92 11.37 7.64
N GLU A 159 9.83 11.28 8.95
CA GLU A 159 8.92 12.13 9.73
C GLU A 159 9.41 13.58 9.86
N GLU A 160 10.70 13.81 9.68
CA GLU A 160 11.35 15.10 9.80
C GLU A 160 12.04 15.52 8.49
N LYS A 161 12.23 16.83 8.32
CA LYS A 161 13.13 17.34 7.29
C LYS A 161 14.59 17.08 7.65
N ILE A 162 15.37 16.67 6.67
CA ILE A 162 16.82 16.55 6.78
C ILE A 162 17.42 17.62 5.86
N ASN A 163 18.18 18.56 6.43
CA ASN A 163 18.77 19.69 5.70
C ASN A 163 17.74 20.49 4.87
N GLY A 164 16.54 20.68 5.44
CA GLY A 164 15.46 21.46 4.82
C GLY A 164 14.63 20.73 3.77
N LYS A 165 14.92 19.47 3.45
CA LYS A 165 14.20 18.64 2.49
C LYS A 165 13.46 17.47 3.17
N TYR A 166 12.41 16.99 2.53
CA TYR A 166 11.75 15.74 2.87
C TYR A 166 12.41 14.57 2.16
N PHE A 167 12.36 13.41 2.77
CA PHE A 167 12.90 12.17 2.23
C PHE A 167 11.87 11.04 2.26
N ALA A 168 11.99 10.13 1.31
CA ALA A 168 11.19 8.92 1.23
C ALA A 168 12.03 7.74 0.80
N LEU A 169 11.80 6.59 1.43
CA LEU A 169 12.19 5.30 0.88
C LEU A 169 11.06 4.81 -0.02
N HIS A 170 11.39 4.23 -1.16
CA HIS A 170 10.41 3.67 -2.08
C HIS A 170 11.02 2.49 -2.86
N ARG A 171 10.17 1.70 -3.51
CA ARG A 171 10.62 0.53 -4.26
C ARG A 171 10.07 0.54 -5.68
N PRO A 172 10.85 1.02 -6.66
CA PRO A 172 10.57 0.74 -8.05
C PRO A 172 10.63 -0.78 -8.30
N SER A 173 9.71 -1.29 -9.07
CA SER A 173 9.67 -2.71 -9.43
C SER A 173 10.03 -2.85 -10.90
N SER A 174 11.17 -3.48 -11.20
CA SER A 174 11.56 -3.82 -12.56
C SER A 174 11.71 -5.33 -12.69
N PRO A 175 11.02 -5.95 -13.65
CA PRO A 175 11.15 -7.40 -13.86
C PRO A 175 12.39 -7.81 -14.67
N GLU A 176 13.01 -6.88 -15.39
CA GLU A 176 14.07 -7.19 -16.39
C GLU A 176 15.47 -6.80 -15.93
N LEU A 177 15.72 -5.51 -15.71
CA LEU A 177 17.02 -4.99 -15.26
C LEU A 177 16.89 -4.35 -13.88
N GLY A 178 17.92 -4.57 -13.05
CA GLY A 178 17.92 -4.13 -11.66
C GLY A 178 17.23 -5.16 -10.78
N GLY A 179 16.33 -4.72 -9.93
CA GLY A 179 15.62 -5.60 -8.98
C GLY A 179 14.66 -4.79 -8.11
N ASN A 180 14.03 -5.50 -7.20
CA ASN A 180 13.14 -4.91 -6.21
C ASN A 180 13.97 -4.39 -5.02
N TYR A 181 14.56 -3.21 -5.17
CA TYR A 181 15.51 -2.60 -4.23
C TYR A 181 14.91 -1.39 -3.53
N ILE A 182 15.46 -1.02 -2.38
CA ILE A 182 15.06 0.18 -1.66
C ILE A 182 15.82 1.38 -2.24
N TRP A 183 15.08 2.37 -2.65
CA TRP A 183 15.58 3.65 -3.15
C TRP A 183 15.21 4.77 -2.20
N LEU A 184 16.09 5.76 -2.11
CA LEU A 184 15.86 7.02 -1.40
C LEU A 184 15.61 8.14 -2.42
N ALA A 185 14.58 8.93 -2.16
CA ALA A 185 14.27 10.14 -2.91
C ALA A 185 14.18 11.35 -1.98
N GLU A 186 14.41 12.55 -2.51
CA GLU A 186 14.24 13.81 -1.79
C GLU A 186 13.19 14.70 -2.46
N SER A 187 12.54 15.55 -1.65
CA SER A 187 11.47 16.45 -2.09
C SER A 187 11.50 17.78 -1.33
N PRO A 188 11.19 18.91 -1.98
CA PRO A 188 10.98 20.17 -1.30
C PRO A 188 9.63 20.26 -0.56
N ASP A 189 8.61 19.50 -0.98
CA ASP A 189 7.21 19.67 -0.63
C ASP A 189 6.40 18.39 -0.38
N ARG A 190 7.01 17.20 -0.40
CA ARG A 190 6.41 15.86 -0.35
C ARG A 190 5.60 15.47 -1.60
N LEU A 191 5.49 16.33 -2.59
CA LEU A 191 4.74 16.07 -3.83
C LEU A 191 5.66 15.82 -5.03
N HIS A 192 6.74 16.61 -5.12
CA HIS A 192 7.72 16.52 -6.21
C HIS A 192 8.99 15.82 -5.72
N TRP A 193 9.23 14.62 -6.22
CA TRP A 193 10.34 13.77 -5.79
C TRP A 193 11.43 13.67 -6.85
N GLY A 194 12.69 13.72 -6.39
CA GLY A 194 13.85 13.66 -7.26
C GLY A 194 15.10 13.13 -6.55
N ASN A 195 16.26 13.24 -7.20
CA ASN A 195 17.56 12.79 -6.69
C ASN A 195 17.55 11.34 -6.17
N HIS A 196 16.91 10.45 -6.94
CA HIS A 196 16.75 9.05 -6.60
C HIS A 196 18.08 8.33 -6.48
N ARG A 197 18.28 7.57 -5.39
CA ARG A 197 19.48 6.77 -5.11
C ARG A 197 19.09 5.40 -4.58
N CYS A 198 19.66 4.34 -5.14
CA CYS A 198 19.53 3.01 -4.57
C CYS A 198 20.34 2.93 -3.27
N VAL A 199 19.69 2.60 -2.16
CA VAL A 199 20.30 2.56 -0.81
C VAL A 199 20.39 1.17 -0.21
N ALA A 200 19.57 0.22 -0.68
CA ALA A 200 19.68 -1.18 -0.29
C ALA A 200 19.27 -2.10 -1.43
N THR A 201 20.07 -3.14 -1.64
CA THR A 201 19.84 -4.20 -2.64
C THR A 201 19.60 -5.54 -1.96
N THR A 202 19.17 -6.52 -2.71
CA THR A 202 19.10 -7.91 -2.27
C THR A 202 20.49 -8.48 -1.98
N ARG A 203 20.57 -9.47 -1.09
CA ARG A 203 21.81 -10.16 -0.74
C ARG A 203 21.74 -11.60 -1.29
N PRO A 204 22.71 -12.01 -2.13
CA PRO A 204 22.77 -13.39 -2.60
C PRO A 204 22.78 -14.39 -1.43
N ASP A 205 22.11 -15.52 -1.61
CA ASP A 205 22.06 -16.64 -0.65
C ASP A 205 21.53 -16.28 0.75
N SER A 206 20.71 -15.21 0.83
CA SER A 206 20.11 -14.73 2.07
C SER A 206 18.58 -14.72 1.98
N TRP A 207 17.91 -14.57 3.12
CA TRP A 207 16.44 -14.51 3.23
C TRP A 207 15.80 -13.36 2.44
N ASP A 208 16.58 -12.40 2.01
CA ASP A 208 16.16 -11.21 1.25
C ASP A 208 16.75 -11.18 -0.17
N CYS A 209 17.10 -12.34 -0.73
CA CYS A 209 17.74 -12.45 -2.04
C CYS A 209 16.82 -12.14 -3.23
N ALA A 210 15.50 -12.24 -3.09
CA ALA A 210 14.56 -11.99 -4.18
C ALA A 210 14.07 -10.55 -4.25
N ARG A 211 13.87 -9.91 -3.10
CA ARG A 211 13.44 -8.50 -3.01
C ARG A 211 13.66 -7.95 -1.61
N VAL A 212 13.77 -6.62 -1.53
CA VAL A 212 13.74 -5.85 -0.28
C VAL A 212 12.76 -4.68 -0.44
N GLY A 213 12.15 -4.23 0.65
CA GLY A 213 11.23 -3.10 0.65
C GLY A 213 11.15 -2.45 2.03
N ALA A 214 10.92 -1.15 2.07
CA ALA A 214 10.80 -0.41 3.31
C ALA A 214 9.58 -0.90 4.13
N GLY A 215 9.76 -0.96 5.44
CA GLY A 215 8.71 -1.29 6.40
C GLY A 215 7.95 -0.05 6.87
N ALA A 216 8.09 0.33 8.12
CA ALA A 216 7.48 1.54 8.68
C ALA A 216 8.27 2.80 8.29
N ALA A 217 7.78 3.98 8.70
CA ALA A 217 8.55 5.22 8.61
C ALA A 217 9.89 5.06 9.35
N PRO A 218 11.02 5.53 8.77
CA PRO A 218 12.33 5.45 9.41
C PRO A 218 12.34 6.14 10.76
N ILE A 219 12.97 5.52 11.75
CA ILE A 219 12.99 5.96 13.14
C ILE A 219 14.27 6.75 13.40
N ARG A 220 14.15 7.98 13.92
CA ARG A 220 15.32 8.79 14.30
C ARG A 220 15.99 8.21 15.55
N THR A 221 17.30 8.02 15.47
CA THR A 221 18.17 7.57 16.58
C THR A 221 19.36 8.49 16.75
N GLU A 222 20.16 8.32 17.80
CA GLU A 222 21.39 9.08 17.99
C GLU A 222 22.44 8.79 16.91
N GLU A 223 22.44 7.58 16.35
CA GLU A 223 23.37 7.14 15.31
C GLU A 223 22.89 7.47 13.88
N GLY A 224 21.65 7.94 13.72
CA GLY A 224 21.08 8.24 12.41
C GLY A 224 19.63 7.78 12.28
N TRP A 225 19.28 7.21 11.14
CA TRP A 225 17.93 6.71 10.85
C TRP A 225 17.92 5.19 10.81
N LEU A 226 17.12 4.58 11.68
CA LEU A 226 16.88 3.14 11.67
C LEU A 226 15.73 2.82 10.73
N GLU A 227 15.99 1.95 9.76
CA GLU A 227 14.97 1.38 8.89
C GLU A 227 14.75 -0.10 9.21
N ILE A 228 13.50 -0.46 9.50
CA ILE A 228 13.06 -1.85 9.64
C ILE A 228 12.44 -2.25 8.31
N TYR A 229 13.15 -3.05 7.54
CA TYR A 229 12.74 -3.44 6.19
C TYR A 229 12.26 -4.90 6.13
N HIS A 230 11.61 -5.25 5.04
CA HIS A 230 11.24 -6.62 4.73
C HIS A 230 11.97 -7.14 3.49
N GLY A 231 12.18 -8.44 3.46
CA GLY A 231 12.76 -9.14 2.32
C GLY A 231 11.96 -10.38 1.96
N ALA A 232 12.33 -10.99 0.84
CA ALA A 232 11.84 -12.30 0.45
C ALA A 232 12.96 -13.08 -0.27
N ASP A 233 12.87 -14.39 -0.21
CA ASP A 233 13.69 -15.31 -0.99
C ASP A 233 12.91 -15.92 -2.16
N TYR A 234 13.58 -16.76 -2.98
CA TYR A 234 13.00 -17.47 -4.11
C TYR A 234 12.43 -18.85 -3.73
N GLN A 235 11.99 -19.07 -2.49
CA GLN A 235 11.43 -20.37 -2.12
C GLN A 235 10.32 -20.80 -3.07
N LYS A 236 10.45 -22.03 -3.60
CA LYS A 236 9.59 -22.61 -4.64
C LYS A 236 8.15 -22.88 -4.17
N ASP A 237 7.87 -22.81 -2.88
CA ASP A 237 6.57 -23.18 -2.31
C ASP A 237 5.92 -22.03 -1.54
N ARG A 238 5.57 -20.94 -2.24
CA ARG A 238 4.52 -20.07 -1.73
C ARG A 238 3.15 -20.66 -2.06
N LYS A 239 2.74 -21.64 -1.30
CA LYS A 239 1.32 -21.90 -1.07
C LYS A 239 0.88 -20.86 -0.03
N SER A 240 0.40 -19.72 -0.49
CA SER A 240 -0.35 -18.78 0.32
C SER A 240 -1.81 -19.11 0.26
#